data_0981adb32907863cbff4b8e81f7b7168
#
_entry.id   0981adb32907863cbff4b8e81f7b7168
#
_cell.length_a   1.000
_cell.length_b   1.000
_cell.length_c   1.000
_cell.angle_alpha   90.00
_cell.angle_beta   90.00
_cell.angle_gamma   90.00
#
_symmetry.space_group_name_H-M   'P 1'
#
loop_
_entity.id
_entity.type
_entity.pdbx_description
1 polymer ?
#
loop_
_entity_poly.entity_id
_entity_poly.type
_entity_poly.pdbx_seq_one_letter_code
_entity_poly.pdbx_strand_id
1 'polypeptide(L)'
;MENSWHIHLIRSRRRSVGIRIEDSGEITVRAPLRMPEREIRQVLESKRSWIEKTLAKISSRPQLPKLTAEEVNALADRALKEIPPRVAARAKQMGVTYGRITIRNQKTRWGSCSAKGNLNFNCLLMLCPEDVLDYVIVHELCHRKELNHSPRFWAEVAKVLPDYKQSLKWLKTEGQTIIGQIQN
;
A
#
# COMPACT_ATOMS: atom_id res chain seq x y z
N MET A 1 -25.61 17.27 16.62
CA MET A 1 -24.41 17.80 15.94
C MET A 1 -24.31 17.06 14.60
N GLU A 2 -24.63 17.74 13.49
CA GLU A 2 -24.55 17.18 12.17
C GLU A 2 -23.09 16.88 11.84
N ASN A 3 -22.84 15.64 11.46
CA ASN A 3 -21.53 15.19 11.04
C ASN A 3 -21.23 15.78 9.66
N SER A 4 -20.29 16.72 9.58
CA SER A 4 -19.86 17.36 8.32
C SER A 4 -18.96 16.46 7.45
N TRP A 5 -19.05 15.14 7.59
CA TRP A 5 -18.28 14.23 6.77
C TRP A 5 -18.90 14.08 5.38
N HIS A 6 -18.10 14.22 4.34
CA HIS A 6 -18.52 13.85 2.99
C HIS A 6 -18.53 12.32 2.86
N ILE A 7 -19.74 11.74 2.94
CA ILE A 7 -19.94 10.29 2.92
C ILE A 7 -20.55 9.88 1.57
N HIS A 8 -19.84 9.03 0.85
CA HIS A 8 -20.34 8.34 -0.33
C HIS A 8 -20.82 6.93 0.06
N LEU A 9 -22.15 6.73 0.07
CA LEU A 9 -22.76 5.45 0.43
C LEU A 9 -22.97 4.58 -0.81
N ILE A 10 -22.33 3.39 -0.81
CA ILE A 10 -22.49 2.37 -1.86
C ILE A 10 -23.18 1.14 -1.26
N ARG A 11 -24.32 0.76 -1.82
CA ARG A 11 -25.02 -0.47 -1.44
C ARG A 11 -24.66 -1.62 -2.37
N SER A 12 -24.34 -2.80 -1.81
CA SER A 12 -23.91 -3.96 -2.57
C SER A 12 -24.33 -5.28 -1.88
N ARG A 13 -24.19 -6.42 -2.60
CA ARG A 13 -24.44 -7.76 -2.07
C ARG A 13 -23.33 -8.18 -1.10
N ARG A 14 -23.31 -7.61 0.08
CA ARG A 14 -22.33 -7.90 1.16
C ARG A 14 -23.05 -8.14 2.49
N ARG A 15 -22.35 -8.76 3.44
CA ARG A 15 -22.93 -9.11 4.76
C ARG A 15 -22.53 -8.10 5.87
N SER A 16 -21.57 -7.23 5.64
CA SER A 16 -21.04 -6.30 6.64
C SER A 16 -20.83 -4.89 6.08
N VAL A 17 -20.81 -3.89 6.93
CA VAL A 17 -20.42 -2.52 6.56
C VAL A 17 -18.90 -2.43 6.46
N GLY A 18 -18.39 -1.77 5.44
CA GLY A 18 -16.98 -1.40 5.30
C GLY A 18 -16.86 0.11 5.16
N ILE A 19 -15.95 0.70 5.90
CA ILE A 19 -15.63 2.13 5.83
C ILE A 19 -14.24 2.26 5.23
N ARG A 20 -14.09 3.09 4.22
CA ARG A 20 -12.83 3.47 3.62
C ARG A 20 -12.73 5.00 3.62
N ILE A 21 -11.58 5.51 4.01
CA ILE A 21 -11.27 6.95 3.94
C ILE A 21 -10.21 7.10 2.88
N GLU A 22 -10.51 7.89 1.85
CA GLU A 22 -9.60 8.19 0.75
C GLU A 22 -8.59 9.27 1.18
N ASP A 23 -7.48 9.40 0.47
CA ASP A 23 -6.47 10.42 0.78
C ASP A 23 -6.99 11.87 0.55
N SER A 24 -8.11 12.03 -0.16
CA SER A 24 -8.87 13.29 -0.26
C SER A 24 -9.63 13.65 1.03
N GLY A 25 -9.75 12.73 1.99
CA GLY A 25 -10.62 12.86 3.15
C GLY A 25 -12.07 12.44 2.90
N GLU A 26 -12.44 12.04 1.68
CA GLU A 26 -13.75 11.49 1.36
C GLU A 26 -13.94 10.11 2.00
N ILE A 27 -15.13 9.87 2.58
CA ILE A 27 -15.45 8.61 3.24
C ILE A 27 -16.38 7.78 2.37
N THR A 28 -15.89 6.68 1.84
CA THR A 28 -16.71 5.68 1.15
C THR A 28 -17.21 4.64 2.16
N VAL A 29 -18.55 4.54 2.27
CA VAL A 29 -19.22 3.53 3.09
C VAL A 29 -19.87 2.51 2.19
N ARG A 30 -19.44 1.25 2.28
CA ARG A 30 -20.07 0.13 1.58
C ARG A 30 -20.93 -0.66 2.54
N ALA A 31 -22.26 -0.74 2.27
CA ALA A 31 -23.23 -1.40 3.14
C ALA A 31 -24.03 -2.49 2.39
N PRO A 32 -24.63 -3.45 3.13
CA PRO A 32 -25.60 -4.40 2.57
C PRO A 32 -26.78 -3.69 1.92
N LEU A 33 -27.35 -4.30 0.85
CA LEU A 33 -28.45 -3.72 0.08
C LEU A 33 -29.67 -3.34 0.95
N ARG A 34 -30.00 -4.18 1.92
CA ARG A 34 -31.23 -4.04 2.74
C ARG A 34 -30.95 -3.45 4.14
N MET A 35 -29.72 -3.06 4.46
CA MET A 35 -29.41 -2.52 5.78
C MET A 35 -30.04 -1.13 5.97
N PRO A 36 -30.84 -0.90 7.03
CA PRO A 36 -31.42 0.39 7.32
C PRO A 36 -30.35 1.47 7.54
N GLU A 37 -30.63 2.70 7.15
CA GLU A 37 -29.71 3.82 7.36
C GLU A 37 -29.35 4.05 8.83
N ARG A 38 -30.32 3.81 9.71
CA ARG A 38 -30.11 3.92 11.17
C ARG A 38 -28.96 3.00 11.63
N GLU A 39 -28.92 1.75 11.15
CA GLU A 39 -27.85 0.81 11.50
C GLU A 39 -26.50 1.25 10.91
N ILE A 40 -26.50 1.77 9.68
CA ILE A 40 -25.28 2.32 9.06
C ILE A 40 -24.75 3.49 9.89
N ARG A 41 -25.62 4.40 10.33
CA ARG A 41 -25.25 5.53 11.21
C ARG A 41 -24.70 5.05 12.56
N GLN A 42 -25.28 4.02 13.15
CA GLN A 42 -24.77 3.43 14.39
C GLN A 42 -23.33 2.86 14.21
N VAL A 43 -23.08 2.18 13.08
CA VAL A 43 -21.74 1.69 12.76
C VAL A 43 -20.74 2.86 12.59
N LEU A 44 -21.13 3.91 11.88
CA LEU A 44 -20.29 5.10 11.73
C LEU A 44 -19.99 5.76 13.07
N GLU A 45 -21.00 5.90 13.92
CA GLU A 45 -20.85 6.48 15.25
C GLU A 45 -19.92 5.63 16.13
N SER A 46 -20.08 4.31 16.10
CA SER A 46 -19.15 3.39 16.82
C SER A 46 -17.70 3.50 16.35
N LYS A 47 -17.47 4.03 15.14
CA LYS A 47 -16.14 4.23 14.53
C LYS A 47 -15.70 5.69 14.50
N ARG A 48 -16.48 6.61 15.11
CA ARG A 48 -16.22 8.06 15.09
C ARG A 48 -14.77 8.40 15.42
N SER A 49 -14.28 7.96 16.57
CA SER A 49 -12.91 8.25 17.01
C SER A 49 -11.83 7.77 16.02
N TRP A 50 -12.05 6.61 15.39
CA TRP A 50 -11.14 6.11 14.37
C TRP A 50 -11.21 6.96 13.10
N ILE A 51 -12.42 7.36 12.65
CA ILE A 51 -12.62 8.21 11.48
C ILE A 51 -11.91 9.55 11.69
N GLU A 52 -12.18 10.22 12.81
CA GLU A 52 -11.60 11.54 13.14
C GLU A 52 -10.07 11.48 13.22
N LYS A 53 -9.50 10.48 13.88
CA LYS A 53 -8.06 10.27 13.94
C LYS A 53 -7.45 10.02 12.56
N THR A 54 -8.15 9.29 11.69
CA THR A 54 -7.68 9.01 10.34
C THR A 54 -7.72 10.27 9.47
N LEU A 55 -8.81 11.05 9.53
CA LEU A 55 -8.94 12.32 8.82
C LEU A 55 -7.88 13.33 9.29
N ALA A 56 -7.68 13.46 10.59
CA ALA A 56 -6.63 14.32 11.15
C ALA A 56 -5.24 13.90 10.67
N LYS A 57 -4.97 12.59 10.60
CA LYS A 57 -3.72 12.07 10.07
C LYS A 57 -3.54 12.35 8.57
N ILE A 58 -4.61 12.29 7.79
CA ILE A 58 -4.58 12.62 6.36
C ILE A 58 -4.32 14.12 6.17
N SER A 59 -5.05 14.99 6.88
CA SER A 59 -4.90 16.44 6.78
C SER A 59 -3.55 16.97 7.27
N SER A 60 -2.91 16.27 8.20
CA SER A 60 -1.56 16.62 8.69
C SER A 60 -0.41 16.14 7.79
N ARG A 61 -0.70 15.33 6.76
CA ARG A 61 0.35 14.90 5.82
C ARG A 61 0.82 16.07 4.95
N PRO A 62 2.14 16.22 4.74
CA PRO A 62 2.64 17.15 3.74
C PRO A 62 2.01 16.81 2.37
N GLN A 63 1.37 17.79 1.75
CA GLN A 63 0.88 17.62 0.38
C GLN A 63 2.03 17.96 -0.59
N LEU A 64 2.65 16.93 -1.14
CA LEU A 64 3.63 17.10 -2.20
C LEU A 64 2.91 17.36 -3.53
N PRO A 65 3.53 18.14 -4.44
CA PRO A 65 2.99 18.34 -5.77
C PRO A 65 2.81 17.01 -6.50
N LYS A 66 1.82 16.94 -7.36
CA LYS A 66 1.58 15.76 -8.19
C LYS A 66 2.70 15.61 -9.20
N LEU A 67 3.14 14.37 -9.41
CA LEU A 67 4.13 14.04 -10.42
C LEU A 67 3.54 14.21 -11.83
N THR A 68 4.30 14.80 -12.72
CA THR A 68 3.98 14.86 -14.16
C THR A 68 4.16 13.47 -14.80
N ALA A 69 3.61 13.28 -15.99
CA ALA A 69 3.81 12.06 -16.76
C ALA A 69 5.30 11.81 -17.08
N GLU A 70 6.05 12.87 -17.35
CA GLU A 70 7.48 12.80 -17.64
C GLU A 70 8.29 12.34 -16.42
N GLU A 71 8.00 12.89 -15.24
CA GLU A 71 8.63 12.46 -13.99
C GLU A 71 8.31 11.00 -13.67
N VAL A 72 7.07 10.57 -13.86
CA VAL A 72 6.68 9.16 -13.67
C VAL A 72 7.42 8.25 -14.65
N ASN A 73 7.57 8.64 -15.92
CA ASN A 73 8.31 7.87 -16.92
C ASN A 73 9.80 7.79 -16.55
N ALA A 74 10.41 8.89 -16.13
CA ALA A 74 11.80 8.90 -15.68
C ALA A 74 12.03 7.96 -14.46
N LEU A 75 11.08 7.95 -13.52
CA LEU A 75 11.12 7.00 -12.39
C LEU A 75 10.96 5.55 -12.86
N ALA A 76 10.10 5.30 -13.85
CA ALA A 76 9.91 3.96 -14.39
C ALA A 76 11.18 3.45 -15.10
N ASP A 77 11.83 4.30 -15.90
CA ASP A 77 13.09 3.99 -16.59
C ASP A 77 14.23 3.71 -15.61
N ARG A 78 14.29 4.49 -14.54
CA ARG A 78 15.24 4.27 -13.44
C ARG A 78 14.96 2.95 -12.73
N ALA A 79 13.70 2.66 -12.42
CA ALA A 79 13.29 1.43 -11.75
C ALA A 79 13.58 0.18 -12.60
N LEU A 80 13.41 0.26 -13.94
CA LEU A 80 13.76 -0.81 -14.88
C LEU A 80 15.25 -1.14 -14.87
N LYS A 81 16.12 -0.17 -14.59
CA LYS A 81 17.57 -0.36 -14.52
C LYS A 81 18.02 -0.85 -13.14
N GLU A 82 17.45 -0.31 -12.07
CA GLU A 82 17.95 -0.51 -10.70
C GLU A 82 17.31 -1.71 -9.98
N ILE A 83 16.01 -1.97 -10.17
CA ILE A 83 15.30 -3.03 -9.42
C ILE A 83 15.71 -4.44 -9.85
N PRO A 84 15.79 -4.80 -11.15
CA PRO A 84 16.08 -6.17 -11.55
C PRO A 84 17.40 -6.74 -11.01
N PRO A 85 18.54 -6.02 -11.06
CA PRO A 85 19.80 -6.55 -10.51
C PRO A 85 19.73 -6.71 -8.98
N ARG A 86 19.03 -5.82 -8.26
CA ARG A 86 18.83 -5.95 -6.81
C ARG A 86 17.97 -7.18 -6.48
N VAL A 87 16.90 -7.42 -7.24
CA VAL A 87 16.04 -8.62 -7.11
C VAL A 87 16.87 -9.88 -7.34
N ALA A 88 17.70 -9.92 -8.39
CA ALA A 88 18.54 -11.07 -8.68
C ALA A 88 19.53 -11.37 -7.54
N ALA A 89 20.17 -10.34 -7.00
CA ALA A 89 21.10 -10.48 -5.88
C ALA A 89 20.41 -11.03 -4.62
N ARG A 90 19.25 -10.47 -4.26
CA ARG A 90 18.48 -10.92 -3.10
C ARG A 90 17.88 -12.31 -3.29
N ALA A 91 17.36 -12.63 -4.48
CA ALA A 91 16.85 -13.96 -4.79
C ALA A 91 17.94 -15.03 -4.65
N LYS A 92 19.15 -14.76 -5.14
CA LYS A 92 20.32 -15.64 -4.97
C LYS A 92 20.66 -15.82 -3.48
N GLN A 93 20.73 -14.75 -2.70
CA GLN A 93 20.99 -14.79 -1.26
C GLN A 93 19.94 -15.62 -0.51
N MET A 94 18.66 -15.49 -0.89
CA MET A 94 17.54 -16.15 -0.23
C MET A 94 17.29 -17.58 -0.71
N GLY A 95 17.98 -18.03 -1.77
CA GLY A 95 17.79 -19.33 -2.39
C GLY A 95 16.40 -19.50 -3.01
N VAL A 96 15.83 -18.44 -3.60
CA VAL A 96 14.50 -18.47 -4.24
C VAL A 96 14.59 -18.11 -5.72
N THR A 97 13.63 -18.64 -6.49
CA THR A 97 13.44 -18.30 -7.90
C THR A 97 12.24 -17.38 -8.06
N TYR A 98 12.26 -16.54 -9.08
CA TYR A 98 11.15 -15.67 -9.44
C TYR A 98 10.91 -15.73 -10.96
N GLY A 99 9.75 -15.24 -11.38
CA GLY A 99 9.37 -15.16 -12.79
C GLY A 99 9.70 -13.79 -13.38
N ARG A 100 8.75 -13.23 -14.13
CA ARG A 100 8.89 -11.92 -14.76
C ARG A 100 8.84 -10.79 -13.72
N ILE A 101 9.71 -9.79 -13.88
CA ILE A 101 9.60 -8.51 -13.19
C ILE A 101 8.85 -7.51 -14.07
N THR A 102 7.93 -6.76 -13.48
CA THR A 102 7.19 -5.69 -14.14
C THR A 102 7.24 -4.43 -13.28
N ILE A 103 7.60 -3.30 -13.86
CA ILE A 103 7.49 -2.00 -13.20
C ILE A 103 6.10 -1.42 -13.48
N ARG A 104 5.48 -0.87 -12.46
CA ARG A 104 4.12 -0.31 -12.50
C ARG A 104 4.08 1.05 -11.84
N ASN A 105 3.13 1.88 -12.24
CA ASN A 105 2.70 3.06 -11.50
C ASN A 105 1.37 2.72 -10.80
N GLN A 106 1.38 2.47 -9.49
CA GLN A 106 0.22 1.98 -8.74
C GLN A 106 -0.08 2.87 -7.53
N LYS A 107 -1.37 3.16 -7.32
CA LYS A 107 -1.85 4.01 -6.21
C LYS A 107 -1.96 3.32 -4.85
N THR A 108 -1.88 1.99 -4.79
CA THR A 108 -2.25 1.24 -3.58
C THR A 108 -1.20 0.24 -3.11
N ARG A 109 -0.15 0.01 -3.90
CA ARG A 109 0.84 -1.04 -3.62
C ARG A 109 2.24 -0.61 -4.00
N TRP A 110 3.21 -1.03 -3.20
CA TRP A 110 4.62 -0.87 -3.48
C TRP A 110 5.19 -2.02 -4.31
N GLY A 111 4.67 -3.22 -4.09
CA GLY A 111 5.00 -4.41 -4.84
C GLY A 111 3.88 -5.45 -4.81
N SER A 112 4.06 -6.54 -5.52
CA SER A 112 3.25 -7.75 -5.42
C SER A 112 3.98 -8.94 -6.02
N CYS A 113 3.79 -10.12 -5.42
CA CYS A 113 4.22 -11.40 -5.95
C CYS A 113 3.00 -12.26 -6.28
N SER A 114 2.93 -12.79 -7.50
CA SER A 114 1.89 -13.76 -7.86
C SER A 114 2.25 -15.18 -7.43
N ALA A 115 1.26 -16.09 -7.36
CA ALA A 115 1.51 -17.50 -7.07
C ALA A 115 2.51 -18.15 -8.06
N LYS A 116 2.58 -17.67 -9.30
CA LYS A 116 3.56 -18.09 -10.30
C LYS A 116 4.94 -17.46 -10.12
N GLY A 117 5.13 -16.59 -9.12
CA GLY A 117 6.38 -15.90 -8.84
C GLY A 117 6.66 -14.67 -9.70
N ASN A 118 5.70 -14.17 -10.47
CA ASN A 118 5.88 -12.91 -11.16
C ASN A 118 5.84 -11.76 -10.15
N LEU A 119 6.80 -10.86 -10.24
CA LEU A 119 7.00 -9.73 -9.35
C LEU A 119 6.56 -8.44 -10.03
N ASN A 120 5.85 -7.59 -9.33
CA ASN A 120 5.58 -6.23 -9.77
C ASN A 120 6.12 -5.27 -8.72
N PHE A 121 6.74 -4.18 -9.18
CA PHE A 121 7.24 -3.11 -8.31
C PHE A 121 6.73 -1.76 -8.78
N ASN A 122 6.43 -0.90 -7.82
CA ASN A 122 6.02 0.47 -8.11
C ASN A 122 7.25 1.32 -8.45
N CYS A 123 7.20 2.09 -9.55
CA CYS A 123 8.29 2.99 -9.93
C CYS A 123 8.57 4.06 -8.85
N LEU A 124 7.59 4.42 -8.04
CA LEU A 124 7.75 5.34 -6.91
C LEU A 124 8.73 4.84 -5.83
N LEU A 125 9.13 3.58 -5.86
CA LEU A 125 10.21 3.06 -5.01
C LEU A 125 11.53 3.79 -5.25
N MET A 126 11.70 4.42 -6.42
CA MET A 126 12.86 5.25 -6.73
C MET A 126 12.91 6.58 -5.94
N LEU A 127 11.83 6.96 -5.29
CA LEU A 127 11.75 8.10 -4.37
C LEU A 127 11.93 7.68 -2.89
N CYS A 128 12.01 6.39 -2.62
CA CYS A 128 12.16 5.86 -1.28
C CYS A 128 13.65 5.75 -0.89
N PRO A 129 13.97 5.74 0.41
CA PRO A 129 15.29 5.33 0.89
C PRO A 129 15.67 3.93 0.40
N GLU A 130 16.96 3.67 0.26
CA GLU A 130 17.46 2.38 -0.27
C GLU A 130 17.07 1.18 0.59
N ASP A 131 17.08 1.32 1.90
CA ASP A 131 16.66 0.28 2.85
C ASP A 131 15.16 -0.05 2.71
N VAL A 132 14.34 0.93 2.35
CA VAL A 132 12.91 0.75 2.08
C VAL A 132 12.69 0.03 0.74
N LEU A 133 13.42 0.42 -0.31
CA LEU A 133 13.41 -0.28 -1.59
C LEU A 133 13.80 -1.75 -1.41
N ASP A 134 14.90 -1.98 -0.69
CA ASP A 134 15.42 -3.32 -0.43
C ASP A 134 14.44 -4.16 0.40
N TYR A 135 13.79 -3.55 1.39
CA TYR A 135 12.74 -4.20 2.15
C TYR A 135 11.57 -4.65 1.26
N VAL A 136 11.11 -3.82 0.32
CA VAL A 136 10.02 -4.22 -0.58
C VAL A 136 10.45 -5.37 -1.48
N ILE A 137 11.68 -5.36 -2.00
CA ILE A 137 12.23 -6.46 -2.80
C ILE A 137 12.24 -7.76 -2.00
N VAL A 138 12.80 -7.75 -0.79
CA VAL A 138 12.86 -8.91 0.10
C VAL A 138 11.45 -9.39 0.46
N HIS A 139 10.52 -8.47 0.76
CA HIS A 139 9.12 -8.78 1.06
C HIS A 139 8.46 -9.57 -0.08
N GLU A 140 8.60 -9.11 -1.32
CA GLU A 140 8.00 -9.79 -2.47
C GLU A 140 8.68 -11.14 -2.76
N LEU A 141 9.98 -11.26 -2.52
CA LEU A 141 10.70 -12.52 -2.64
C LEU A 141 10.33 -13.53 -1.54
N CYS A 142 10.01 -13.07 -0.32
CA CYS A 142 9.53 -13.95 0.76
C CYS A 142 8.21 -14.65 0.39
N HIS A 143 7.38 -14.04 -0.46
CA HIS A 143 6.18 -14.69 -0.99
C HIS A 143 6.46 -15.93 -1.86
N ARG A 144 7.72 -16.17 -2.25
CA ARG A 144 8.13 -17.43 -2.89
C ARG A 144 8.19 -18.61 -1.91
N LYS A 145 8.30 -18.32 -0.61
CA LYS A 145 8.31 -19.31 0.48
C LYS A 145 6.98 -19.36 1.22
N GLU A 146 6.40 -18.20 1.51
CA GLU A 146 5.19 -18.05 2.31
C GLU A 146 4.21 -17.07 1.62
N LEU A 147 3.09 -17.57 1.11
CA LEU A 147 2.14 -16.78 0.31
C LEU A 147 1.34 -15.76 1.14
N ASN A 148 1.22 -15.96 2.42
CA ASN A 148 0.50 -15.08 3.33
C ASN A 148 1.44 -14.45 4.37
N HIS A 149 1.02 -13.35 4.98
CA HIS A 149 1.79 -12.63 6.00
C HIS A 149 1.68 -13.29 7.39
N SER A 150 1.87 -14.61 7.45
CA SER A 150 1.91 -15.39 8.69
C SER A 150 3.16 -15.05 9.53
N PRO A 151 3.25 -15.52 10.78
CA PRO A 151 4.50 -15.42 11.55
C PRO A 151 5.71 -16.02 10.83
N ARG A 152 5.53 -17.08 10.03
CA ARG A 152 6.60 -17.69 9.23
C ARG A 152 7.10 -16.74 8.15
N PHE A 153 6.19 -16.01 7.47
CA PHE A 153 6.56 -14.99 6.50
C PHE A 153 7.47 -13.92 7.12
N TRP A 154 7.06 -13.38 8.26
CA TRP A 154 7.84 -12.34 8.94
C TRP A 154 9.18 -12.86 9.48
N ALA A 155 9.26 -14.13 9.85
CA ALA A 155 10.52 -14.78 10.21
C ALA A 155 11.47 -14.87 9.00
N GLU A 156 10.98 -15.19 7.79
CA GLU A 156 11.80 -15.17 6.58
C GLU A 156 12.29 -13.75 6.23
N VAL A 157 11.45 -12.74 6.37
CA VAL A 157 11.87 -11.34 6.18
C VAL A 157 12.96 -10.96 7.18
N ALA A 158 12.78 -11.27 8.46
CA ALA A 158 13.72 -10.93 9.53
C ALA A 158 15.07 -11.63 9.40
N LYS A 159 15.14 -12.81 8.78
CA LYS A 159 16.42 -13.50 8.48
C LYS A 159 17.31 -12.71 7.52
N VAL A 160 16.70 -11.98 6.58
CA VAL A 160 17.42 -11.21 5.56
C VAL A 160 17.62 -9.76 6.00
N LEU A 161 16.60 -9.19 6.63
CA LEU A 161 16.55 -7.79 7.08
C LEU A 161 16.05 -7.76 8.54
N PRO A 162 16.92 -7.89 9.54
CA PRO A 162 16.54 -7.89 10.96
C PRO A 162 15.74 -6.63 11.36
N ASP A 163 16.11 -5.47 10.81
CA ASP A 163 15.51 -4.17 11.11
C ASP A 163 14.33 -3.78 10.20
N TYR A 164 13.76 -4.74 9.46
CA TYR A 164 12.69 -4.50 8.48
C TYR A 164 11.50 -3.68 9.01
N LYS A 165 11.28 -3.68 10.33
CA LYS A 165 10.17 -2.94 10.96
C LYS A 165 10.29 -1.43 10.77
N GLN A 166 11.51 -0.90 10.62
CA GLN A 166 11.76 0.51 10.36
C GLN A 166 11.27 0.88 8.96
N SER A 167 11.68 0.12 7.93
CA SER A 167 11.23 0.32 6.55
C SER A 167 9.72 0.11 6.39
N LEU A 168 9.15 -0.89 7.08
CA LEU A 168 7.69 -1.09 7.13
C LEU A 168 6.96 0.10 7.76
N LYS A 169 7.49 0.68 8.85
CA LYS A 169 6.93 1.87 9.48
C LYS A 169 6.99 3.05 8.53
N TRP A 170 8.14 3.27 7.89
CA TRP A 170 8.35 4.35 6.93
C TRP A 170 7.34 4.29 5.77
N LEU A 171 7.10 3.11 5.18
CA LEU A 171 6.10 2.94 4.13
C LEU A 171 4.68 3.27 4.59
N LYS A 172 4.36 3.06 5.87
CA LYS A 172 3.05 3.37 6.45
C LYS A 172 2.86 4.85 6.80
N THR A 173 3.93 5.61 6.88
CA THR A 173 3.93 7.04 7.20
C THR A 173 4.32 7.86 5.97
N GLU A 174 5.58 8.06 5.71
CA GLU A 174 6.12 8.89 4.62
C GLU A 174 5.77 8.34 3.24
N GLY A 175 5.78 7.02 3.11
CA GLY A 175 5.42 6.35 1.86
C GLY A 175 4.02 6.69 1.37
N GLN A 176 3.07 6.96 2.27
CA GLN A 176 1.72 7.38 1.86
C GLN A 176 1.71 8.77 1.20
N THR A 177 2.59 9.66 1.64
CA THR A 177 2.78 10.97 1.02
C THR A 177 3.32 10.85 -0.40
N ILE A 178 4.26 9.93 -0.63
CA ILE A 178 4.82 9.66 -1.96
C ILE A 178 3.76 9.06 -2.89
N ILE A 179 2.99 8.06 -2.43
CA ILE A 179 1.89 7.49 -3.22
C ILE A 179 0.85 8.55 -3.57
N GLY A 180 0.59 9.49 -2.66
CA GLY A 180 -0.30 10.61 -2.89
C GLY A 180 0.08 11.53 -4.05
N GLN A 181 1.32 11.49 -4.55
CA GLN A 181 1.76 12.29 -5.71
C GLN A 181 1.27 11.78 -7.07
N ILE A 182 0.71 10.57 -7.14
CA ILE A 182 0.16 10.03 -8.39
C ILE A 182 -1.11 10.82 -8.76
N GLN A 183 -1.18 11.29 -9.99
CA GLN A 183 -2.39 11.92 -10.56
C GLN A 183 -3.51 10.89 -10.72
N ASN A 184 -4.75 11.37 -10.60
CA ASN A 184 -5.95 10.58 -10.86
C ASN A 184 -6.19 10.37 -12.35
#